data_a469884f9e7c2729057047a5dd0d54f4
#
_entry.id   a469884f9e7c2729057047a5dd0d54f4
#
_cell.length_a   1.000
_cell.length_b   1.000
_cell.length_c   1.000
_cell.angle_alpha   90.00
_cell.angle_beta   90.00
_cell.angle_gamma   90.00
#
_symmetry.space_group_name_H-M   'P 1'
#
loop_
_entity.id
_entity.type
_entity.pdbx_description
1 polymer ?
#
loop_
_entity_poly.entity_id
_entity_poly.type
_entity_poly.pdbx_seq_one_letter_code
_entity_poly.pdbx_strand_id
1 'polypeptide(L)'
;MALRNVNRDFLLPMPVWDRAIRLFHWLLVLTIVIAYAGAWMHQPGLHRASGFCVLALLLFRIAWGFVGSDTARFAQFMKSPGAAWRQLADLPTRTPDRSVGHNAACGWMTVIILAALASTVGTGLARTAGQVTPHAQMAWILLGIIALHLAAILAYAAFKRQNLVRPMITGRKRLPGATPAPRMMNQALALALLLIAGAVSWAVSHWF
;
A
#
# COMPACT_ATOMS: atom_id res chain seq x y z
N MET A 1 -9.85 16.09 39.97
CA MET A 1 -10.44 16.06 38.61
C MET A 1 -9.50 16.60 37.50
N ALA A 2 -8.40 17.27 37.81
CA ALA A 2 -7.45 17.89 36.87
C ALA A 2 -6.45 16.92 36.21
N LEU A 3 -6.10 15.78 36.82
CA LEU A 3 -5.08 14.84 36.30
C LEU A 3 -5.52 13.98 35.11
N ARG A 4 -6.84 13.94 34.82
CA ARG A 4 -7.39 13.15 33.69
C ARG A 4 -7.21 13.81 32.31
N ASN A 5 -6.99 15.13 32.27
CA ASN A 5 -6.87 15.89 31.01
C ASN A 5 -5.43 16.03 30.52
N VAL A 6 -4.43 15.93 31.40
CA VAL A 6 -3.02 16.12 31.04
C VAL A 6 -2.49 15.03 30.10
N ASN A 7 -3.01 13.79 30.17
CA ASN A 7 -2.58 12.68 29.33
C ASN A 7 -3.19 12.65 27.91
N ARG A 8 -4.20 13.49 27.62
CA ARG A 8 -4.87 13.48 26.30
C ARG A 8 -4.09 14.23 25.22
N ASP A 9 -3.26 15.19 25.59
CA ASP A 9 -2.53 16.05 24.65
C ASP A 9 -1.10 15.59 24.36
N PHE A 10 -0.56 14.63 25.13
CA PHE A 10 0.75 14.07 24.87
C PHE A 10 0.71 13.11 23.66
N LEU A 11 1.55 13.41 22.66
CA LEU A 11 1.71 12.56 21.49
C LEU A 11 2.63 11.37 21.81
N LEU A 12 2.07 10.17 21.85
CA LEU A 12 2.80 8.93 22.10
C LEU A 12 3.10 8.18 20.78
N PRO A 13 4.25 7.51 20.68
CA PRO A 13 4.57 6.68 19.53
C PRO A 13 3.74 5.40 19.54
N MET A 14 2.68 5.35 18.72
CA MET A 14 1.78 4.21 18.62
C MET A 14 2.08 3.36 17.37
N PRO A 15 2.00 2.02 17.46
CA PRO A 15 2.12 1.16 16.29
C PRO A 15 0.92 1.39 15.36
N VAL A 16 1.19 1.71 14.09
CA VAL A 16 0.15 1.94 13.07
C VAL A 16 0.30 1.03 11.86
N TRP A 17 1.50 0.47 11.63
CA TRP A 17 1.76 -0.46 10.54
C TRP A 17 2.45 -1.71 11.07
N ASP A 18 1.89 -2.88 10.78
CA ASP A 18 2.53 -4.16 11.07
C ASP A 18 3.76 -4.40 10.17
N ARG A 19 4.58 -5.38 10.56
CA ARG A 19 5.80 -5.71 9.80
C ARG A 19 5.46 -6.24 8.41
N ALA A 20 4.38 -7.00 8.28
CA ALA A 20 3.97 -7.63 7.03
C ALA A 20 3.61 -6.57 5.97
N ILE A 21 2.80 -5.55 6.32
CA ILE A 21 2.46 -4.44 5.42
C ILE A 21 3.70 -3.63 5.03
N ARG A 22 4.63 -3.40 5.96
CA ARG A 22 5.85 -2.63 5.67
C ARG A 22 6.78 -3.38 4.72
N LEU A 23 7.01 -4.66 4.97
CA LEU A 23 7.80 -5.52 4.08
C LEU A 23 7.15 -5.63 2.70
N PHE A 24 5.85 -5.93 2.66
CA PHE A 24 5.08 -5.91 1.42
C PHE A 24 5.30 -4.62 0.62
N HIS A 25 5.15 -3.46 1.25
CA HIS A 25 5.27 -2.17 0.59
C HIS A 25 6.66 -1.97 -0.02
N TRP A 26 7.73 -2.21 0.74
CA TRP A 26 9.08 -1.99 0.23
C TRP A 26 9.52 -3.04 -0.79
N LEU A 27 9.09 -4.29 -0.62
CA LEU A 27 9.30 -5.33 -1.63
C LEU A 27 8.55 -5.01 -2.92
N LEU A 28 7.31 -4.52 -2.82
CA LEU A 28 6.52 -4.11 -3.99
C LEU A 28 7.20 -2.95 -4.73
N VAL A 29 7.66 -1.92 -4.02
CA VAL A 29 8.40 -0.79 -4.62
C VAL A 29 9.62 -1.30 -5.36
N LEU A 30 10.45 -2.13 -4.71
CA LEU A 30 11.66 -2.69 -5.32
C LEU A 30 11.33 -3.52 -6.57
N THR A 31 10.33 -4.39 -6.47
CA THR A 31 9.96 -5.31 -7.56
C THR A 31 9.37 -4.55 -8.75
N ILE A 32 8.56 -3.49 -8.51
CA ILE A 32 8.07 -2.62 -9.58
C ILE A 32 9.23 -1.92 -10.29
N VAL A 33 10.19 -1.36 -9.55
CA VAL A 33 11.38 -0.73 -10.14
C VAL A 33 12.15 -1.74 -11.01
N ILE A 34 12.36 -2.96 -10.51
CA ILE A 34 13.04 -4.03 -11.28
C ILE A 34 12.24 -4.39 -12.54
N ALA A 35 10.89 -4.47 -12.46
CA ALA A 35 10.04 -4.77 -13.60
C ALA A 35 10.17 -3.71 -14.72
N TYR A 36 10.10 -2.43 -14.34
CA TYR A 36 10.28 -1.35 -15.32
C TYR A 36 11.70 -1.29 -15.87
N ALA A 37 12.73 -1.48 -15.04
CA ALA A 37 14.11 -1.53 -15.46
C ALA A 37 14.34 -2.70 -16.45
N GLY A 38 13.79 -3.90 -16.16
CA GLY A 38 13.86 -5.06 -17.04
C GLY A 38 13.21 -4.81 -18.39
N ALA A 39 12.05 -4.12 -18.41
CA ALA A 39 11.42 -3.72 -19.69
C ALA A 39 12.26 -2.70 -20.45
N TRP A 40 12.78 -1.69 -19.79
CA TRP A 40 13.62 -0.64 -20.38
C TRP A 40 14.92 -1.19 -20.94
N MET A 41 15.56 -2.11 -20.23
CA MET A 41 16.83 -2.74 -20.62
C MET A 41 16.65 -3.91 -21.59
N HIS A 42 15.43 -4.15 -22.10
CA HIS A 42 15.12 -5.28 -22.99
C HIS A 42 15.49 -6.64 -22.41
N GLN A 43 15.31 -6.81 -21.09
CA GLN A 43 15.55 -8.05 -20.35
C GLN A 43 14.23 -8.78 -20.05
N PRO A 44 13.66 -9.54 -21.01
CA PRO A 44 12.32 -10.12 -20.84
C PRO A 44 12.24 -11.12 -19.69
N GLY A 45 13.31 -11.86 -19.40
CA GLY A 45 13.39 -12.78 -18.28
C GLY A 45 13.27 -12.06 -16.94
N LEU A 46 13.98 -10.94 -16.77
CA LEU A 46 13.92 -10.13 -15.55
C LEU A 46 12.56 -9.48 -15.39
N HIS A 47 11.98 -8.94 -16.48
CA HIS A 47 10.64 -8.35 -16.48
C HIS A 47 9.58 -9.39 -16.07
N ARG A 48 9.60 -10.58 -16.66
CA ARG A 48 8.66 -11.66 -16.31
C ARG A 48 8.80 -12.13 -14.87
N ALA A 49 10.03 -12.41 -14.42
CA ALA A 49 10.28 -12.86 -13.06
C ALA A 49 9.77 -11.83 -12.02
N SER A 50 10.08 -10.55 -12.23
CA SER A 50 9.58 -9.48 -11.37
C SER A 50 8.04 -9.34 -11.47
N GLY A 51 7.43 -9.54 -12.63
CA GLY A 51 5.98 -9.57 -12.82
C GLY A 51 5.31 -10.65 -11.97
N PHE A 52 5.87 -11.86 -11.92
CA PHE A 52 5.37 -12.93 -11.03
C PHE A 52 5.60 -12.62 -9.54
N CYS A 53 6.70 -11.97 -9.19
CA CYS A 53 6.87 -11.47 -7.81
C CYS A 53 5.81 -10.43 -7.45
N VAL A 54 5.48 -9.51 -8.36
CA VAL A 54 4.37 -8.55 -8.16
C VAL A 54 3.04 -9.27 -7.99
N LEU A 55 2.76 -10.33 -8.80
CA LEU A 55 1.57 -11.16 -8.64
C LEU A 55 1.48 -11.76 -7.23
N ALA A 56 2.57 -12.38 -6.75
CA ALA A 56 2.61 -12.97 -5.42
C ALA A 56 2.33 -11.92 -4.32
N LEU A 57 2.98 -10.75 -4.42
CA LEU A 57 2.77 -9.64 -3.48
C LEU A 57 1.34 -9.10 -3.53
N LEU A 58 0.74 -9.01 -4.73
CA LEU A 58 -0.64 -8.57 -4.90
C LEU A 58 -1.63 -9.55 -4.25
N LEU A 59 -1.48 -10.85 -4.48
CA LEU A 59 -2.29 -11.90 -3.86
C LEU A 59 -2.18 -11.84 -2.33
N PHE A 60 -0.94 -11.75 -1.82
CA PHE A 60 -0.70 -11.56 -0.39
C PHE A 60 -1.43 -10.31 0.14
N ARG A 61 -1.32 -9.17 -0.54
CA ARG A 61 -1.92 -7.90 -0.09
C ARG A 61 -3.45 -7.98 -0.07
N ILE A 62 -4.05 -8.62 -1.06
CA ILE A 62 -5.49 -8.83 -1.10
C ILE A 62 -5.92 -9.68 0.10
N ALA A 63 -5.29 -10.83 0.31
CA ALA A 63 -5.60 -11.71 1.44
C ALA A 63 -5.40 -10.99 2.79
N TRP A 64 -4.26 -10.30 2.95
CA TRP A 64 -3.98 -9.52 4.17
C TRP A 64 -4.94 -8.36 4.37
N GLY A 65 -5.54 -7.85 3.31
CA GLY A 65 -6.58 -6.82 3.35
C GLY A 65 -7.90 -7.29 3.96
N PHE A 66 -8.13 -8.59 4.04
CA PHE A 66 -9.32 -9.15 4.71
C PHE A 66 -9.01 -9.65 6.12
N VAL A 67 -7.89 -10.37 6.32
CA VAL A 67 -7.60 -11.06 7.58
C VAL A 67 -6.50 -10.43 8.41
N GLY A 68 -5.81 -9.40 7.90
CA GLY A 68 -4.66 -8.77 8.53
C GLY A 68 -4.99 -7.87 9.71
N SER A 69 -3.98 -7.10 10.13
CA SER A 69 -4.09 -6.10 11.20
C SER A 69 -5.14 -5.05 10.88
N ASP A 70 -5.71 -4.41 11.91
CA ASP A 70 -6.79 -3.44 11.74
C ASP A 70 -6.48 -2.36 10.69
N THR A 71 -5.28 -1.80 10.72
CA THR A 71 -4.86 -0.76 9.78
C THR A 71 -4.62 -1.27 8.34
N ALA A 72 -4.48 -2.59 8.16
CA ALA A 72 -4.29 -3.22 6.86
C ALA A 72 -5.60 -3.60 6.18
N ARG A 73 -6.69 -3.81 6.97
CA ARG A 73 -7.97 -4.31 6.45
C ARG A 73 -8.72 -3.26 5.65
N PHE A 74 -9.24 -3.65 4.48
CA PHE A 74 -10.02 -2.79 3.60
C PHE A 74 -11.21 -2.16 4.33
N ALA A 75 -11.94 -2.92 5.14
CA ALA A 75 -13.10 -2.46 5.91
C ALA A 75 -12.77 -1.30 6.88
N GLN A 76 -11.52 -1.17 7.31
CA GLN A 76 -11.10 -0.13 8.27
C GLN A 76 -10.76 1.21 7.59
N PHE A 77 -10.26 1.18 6.37
CA PHE A 77 -9.80 2.39 5.69
C PHE A 77 -10.64 2.80 4.48
N MET A 78 -11.46 1.93 3.92
CA MET A 78 -12.41 2.29 2.86
C MET A 78 -13.58 3.10 3.46
N LYS A 79 -13.41 4.41 3.45
CA LYS A 79 -14.44 5.37 3.88
C LYS A 79 -15.20 5.89 2.66
N SER A 80 -16.30 6.61 2.89
CA SER A 80 -17.10 7.17 1.79
C SER A 80 -16.25 8.08 0.88
N PRO A 81 -16.54 8.15 -0.43
CA PRO A 81 -15.85 9.06 -1.35
C PRO A 81 -15.92 10.53 -0.91
N GLY A 82 -17.05 10.93 -0.31
CA GLY A 82 -17.19 12.27 0.26
C GLY A 82 -16.25 12.55 1.43
N ALA A 83 -15.86 11.51 2.22
CA ALA A 83 -14.85 11.66 3.26
C ALA A 83 -13.45 11.85 2.64
N ALA A 84 -13.16 11.14 1.55
CA ALA A 84 -11.90 11.33 0.83
C ALA A 84 -11.81 12.74 0.22
N TRP A 85 -12.90 13.22 -0.39
CA TRP A 85 -12.95 14.58 -0.92
C TRP A 85 -12.74 15.65 0.15
N ARG A 86 -13.43 15.55 1.31
CA ARG A 86 -13.21 16.47 2.44
C ARG A 86 -11.76 16.45 2.92
N GLN A 87 -11.15 15.28 2.96
CA GLN A 87 -9.74 15.13 3.33
C GLN A 87 -8.79 15.85 2.36
N LEU A 88 -9.08 15.80 1.06
CA LEU A 88 -8.31 16.52 0.04
C LEU A 88 -8.55 18.04 0.14
N ALA A 89 -9.78 18.46 0.32
CA ALA A 89 -10.12 19.89 0.51
C ALA A 89 -9.48 20.48 1.78
N ASP A 90 -9.30 19.65 2.83
CA ASP A 90 -8.62 20.05 4.07
C ASP A 90 -7.08 20.03 3.97
N LEU A 91 -6.51 19.56 2.84
CA LEU A 91 -5.06 19.45 2.66
C LEU A 91 -4.31 20.79 2.88
N PRO A 92 -4.78 21.96 2.38
CA PRO A 92 -4.11 23.24 2.59
C PRO A 92 -4.10 23.71 4.03
N THR A 93 -5.02 23.21 4.87
CA THR A 93 -5.05 23.58 6.29
C THR A 93 -3.88 22.93 7.02
N ARG A 94 -3.33 23.61 8.01
CA ARG A 94 -2.23 23.08 8.84
C ARG A 94 -2.70 22.17 9.99
N THR A 95 -3.97 21.75 9.98
CA THR A 95 -4.51 20.82 10.99
C THR A 95 -3.85 19.44 10.84
N PRO A 96 -3.21 18.90 11.89
CA PRO A 96 -2.56 17.59 11.81
C PRO A 96 -3.57 16.48 11.53
N ASP A 97 -3.20 15.55 10.64
CA ASP A 97 -3.97 14.33 10.43
C ASP A 97 -3.69 13.34 11.58
N ARG A 98 -4.70 13.08 12.40
CA ARG A 98 -4.66 12.18 13.56
C ARG A 98 -5.21 10.79 13.26
N SER A 99 -5.41 10.42 11.98
CA SER A 99 -5.89 9.09 11.60
C SER A 99 -4.91 7.99 12.02
N VAL A 100 -5.45 6.88 12.50
CA VAL A 100 -4.69 5.64 12.76
C VAL A 100 -4.61 4.87 11.45
N GLY A 101 -3.41 4.69 10.89
CA GLY A 101 -3.21 4.07 9.59
C GLY A 101 -3.59 5.00 8.42
N HIS A 102 -4.38 4.49 7.47
CA HIS A 102 -4.82 5.28 6.33
C HIS A 102 -5.88 6.32 6.69
N ASN A 103 -5.74 7.53 6.21
CA ASN A 103 -6.87 8.44 6.11
C ASN A 103 -7.74 8.09 4.87
N ALA A 104 -8.88 8.76 4.71
CA ALA A 104 -9.82 8.43 3.64
C ALA A 104 -9.23 8.55 2.22
N ALA A 105 -8.46 9.61 1.96
CA ALA A 105 -7.83 9.82 0.65
C ALA A 105 -6.73 8.79 0.38
N CYS A 106 -5.87 8.49 1.37
CA CYS A 106 -4.85 7.45 1.27
C CYS A 106 -5.46 6.05 1.10
N GLY A 107 -6.59 5.77 1.74
CA GLY A 107 -7.32 4.51 1.57
C GLY A 107 -7.77 4.30 0.13
N TRP A 108 -8.41 5.28 -0.49
CA TRP A 108 -8.80 5.22 -1.89
C TRP A 108 -7.60 5.13 -2.82
N MET A 109 -6.52 5.88 -2.57
CA MET A 109 -5.28 5.77 -3.35
C MET A 109 -4.72 4.35 -3.31
N THR A 110 -4.75 3.69 -2.15
CA THR A 110 -4.31 2.28 -2.03
C THR A 110 -5.14 1.36 -2.92
N VAL A 111 -6.47 1.49 -2.92
CA VAL A 111 -7.36 0.67 -3.76
C VAL A 111 -7.10 0.92 -5.24
N ILE A 112 -6.95 2.19 -5.65
CA ILE A 112 -6.65 2.58 -7.03
C ILE A 112 -5.32 1.97 -7.49
N ILE A 113 -4.27 2.06 -6.69
CA ILE A 113 -2.96 1.45 -7.00
C ILE A 113 -3.09 -0.07 -7.14
N LEU A 114 -3.78 -0.75 -6.21
CA LEU A 114 -3.96 -2.20 -6.28
C LEU A 114 -4.76 -2.62 -7.51
N ALA A 115 -5.80 -1.87 -7.88
CA ALA A 115 -6.59 -2.14 -9.09
C ALA A 115 -5.76 -1.93 -10.37
N ALA A 116 -5.00 -0.84 -10.47
CA ALA A 116 -4.11 -0.59 -11.60
C ALA A 116 -3.01 -1.66 -11.70
N LEU A 117 -2.46 -2.09 -10.56
CA LEU A 117 -1.47 -3.16 -10.48
C LEU A 117 -2.06 -4.49 -10.95
N ALA A 118 -3.27 -4.85 -10.49
CA ALA A 118 -3.99 -6.04 -10.92
C ALA A 118 -4.26 -6.04 -12.43
N SER A 119 -4.67 -4.90 -12.98
CA SER A 119 -4.89 -4.73 -14.42
C SER A 119 -3.59 -4.87 -15.20
N THR A 120 -2.50 -4.29 -14.71
CA THR A 120 -1.18 -4.40 -15.36
C THR A 120 -0.68 -5.84 -15.35
N VAL A 121 -0.77 -6.54 -14.23
CA VAL A 121 -0.38 -7.95 -14.13
C VAL A 121 -1.29 -8.83 -15.00
N GLY A 122 -2.61 -8.65 -14.93
CA GLY A 122 -3.57 -9.43 -15.70
C GLY A 122 -3.36 -9.30 -17.21
N THR A 123 -3.14 -8.07 -17.71
CA THR A 123 -2.84 -7.85 -19.13
C THR A 123 -1.47 -8.41 -19.53
N GLY A 124 -0.49 -8.44 -18.61
CA GLY A 124 0.80 -9.08 -18.82
C GLY A 124 0.68 -10.59 -18.96
N LEU A 125 -0.08 -11.24 -18.10
CA LEU A 125 -0.36 -12.67 -18.18
C LEU A 125 -1.09 -13.04 -19.48
N ALA A 126 -2.14 -12.28 -19.85
CA ALA A 126 -2.86 -12.52 -21.11
C ALA A 126 -1.94 -12.35 -22.34
N ARG A 127 -0.98 -11.42 -22.30
CA ARG A 127 0.02 -11.26 -23.37
C ARG A 127 0.98 -12.44 -23.46
N THR A 128 1.41 -13.01 -22.35
CA THR A 128 2.25 -14.22 -22.34
C THR A 128 1.50 -15.43 -22.89
N ALA A 129 0.17 -15.45 -22.78
CA ALA A 129 -0.70 -16.44 -23.43
C ALA A 129 -0.97 -16.14 -24.92
N GLY A 130 -0.22 -15.23 -25.54
CA GLY A 130 -0.33 -14.90 -26.97
C GLY A 130 -1.45 -13.92 -27.34
N GLN A 131 -2.14 -13.33 -26.36
CA GLN A 131 -3.21 -12.37 -26.62
C GLN A 131 -2.65 -10.96 -26.85
N VAL A 132 -3.29 -10.21 -27.77
CA VAL A 132 -3.03 -8.77 -27.93
C VAL A 132 -3.67 -8.02 -26.78
N THR A 133 -2.87 -7.34 -25.96
CA THR A 133 -3.34 -6.69 -24.73
C THR A 133 -2.77 -5.28 -24.61
N PRO A 134 -3.47 -4.36 -23.90
CA PRO A 134 -2.99 -3.02 -23.60
C PRO A 134 -1.97 -2.98 -22.44
N HIS A 135 -1.12 -4.01 -22.28
CA HIS A 135 -0.21 -4.12 -21.13
C HIS A 135 0.69 -2.88 -20.96
N ALA A 136 1.27 -2.38 -22.04
CA ALA A 136 2.11 -1.19 -21.99
C ALA A 136 1.32 0.06 -21.54
N GLN A 137 0.10 0.24 -22.03
CA GLN A 137 -0.77 1.34 -21.62
C GLN A 137 -1.12 1.25 -20.14
N MET A 138 -1.47 0.05 -19.64
CA MET A 138 -1.74 -0.18 -18.22
C MET A 138 -0.51 0.11 -17.35
N ALA A 139 0.69 -0.25 -17.82
CA ALA A 139 1.93 0.06 -17.12
C ALA A 139 2.17 1.59 -17.03
N TRP A 140 1.93 2.35 -18.11
CA TRP A 140 2.03 3.82 -18.06
C TRP A 140 1.00 4.46 -17.13
N ILE A 141 -0.24 3.96 -17.15
CA ILE A 141 -1.29 4.40 -16.22
C ILE A 141 -0.87 4.14 -14.77
N LEU A 142 -0.36 2.95 -14.47
CA LEU A 142 0.16 2.61 -13.15
C LEU A 142 1.27 3.56 -12.72
N LEU A 143 2.22 3.87 -13.60
CA LEU A 143 3.31 4.80 -13.32
C LEU A 143 2.78 6.21 -13.01
N GLY A 144 1.78 6.70 -13.76
CA GLY A 144 1.10 7.97 -13.50
C GLY A 144 0.41 7.99 -12.13
N ILE A 145 -0.26 6.90 -11.74
CA ILE A 145 -0.90 6.75 -10.43
C ILE A 145 0.16 6.73 -9.30
N ILE A 146 1.29 6.04 -9.50
CA ILE A 146 2.41 6.05 -8.56
C ILE A 146 2.99 7.46 -8.42
N ALA A 147 3.17 8.20 -9.51
CA ALA A 147 3.65 9.58 -9.46
C ALA A 147 2.68 10.48 -8.68
N LEU A 148 1.37 10.31 -8.88
CA LEU A 148 0.34 11.01 -8.10
C LEU A 148 0.39 10.64 -6.61
N HIS A 149 0.63 9.37 -6.28
CA HIS A 149 0.82 8.93 -4.90
C HIS A 149 2.03 9.60 -4.24
N LEU A 150 3.16 9.68 -4.94
CA LEU A 150 4.35 10.37 -4.45
C LEU A 150 4.10 11.88 -4.29
N ALA A 151 3.42 12.50 -5.24
CA ALA A 151 3.02 13.91 -5.16
C ALA A 151 2.13 14.18 -3.94
N ALA A 152 1.17 13.28 -3.65
CA ALA A 152 0.34 13.37 -2.46
C ALA A 152 1.15 13.29 -1.15
N ILE A 153 2.15 12.40 -1.08
CA ILE A 153 3.05 12.29 0.09
C ILE A 153 3.83 13.60 0.28
N LEU A 154 4.36 14.18 -0.80
CA LEU A 154 5.08 15.46 -0.77
C LEU A 154 4.14 16.61 -0.36
N ALA A 155 2.92 16.65 -0.87
CA ALA A 155 1.92 17.63 -0.49
C ALA A 155 1.57 17.54 1.01
N TYR A 156 1.43 16.33 1.56
CA TYR A 156 1.25 16.14 3.00
C TYR A 156 2.45 16.63 3.81
N ALA A 157 3.67 16.37 3.35
CA ALA A 157 4.86 16.88 4.00
C ALA A 157 4.92 18.42 3.98
N ALA A 158 4.57 19.04 2.85
CA ALA A 158 4.61 20.49 2.66
C ALA A 158 3.49 21.22 3.45
N PHE A 159 2.23 20.81 3.27
CA PHE A 159 1.08 21.51 3.83
C PHE A 159 0.80 21.12 5.28
N LYS A 160 0.75 19.82 5.58
CA LYS A 160 0.44 19.30 6.92
C LYS A 160 1.68 19.19 7.82
N ARG A 161 2.89 19.36 7.29
CA ARG A 161 4.18 19.17 7.98
C ARG A 161 4.28 17.78 8.64
N GLN A 162 3.67 16.79 8.01
CA GLN A 162 3.65 15.40 8.49
C GLN A 162 4.42 14.49 7.51
N ASN A 163 5.39 13.76 8.05
CA ASN A 163 6.15 12.78 7.30
C ASN A 163 5.39 11.44 7.27
N LEU A 164 4.83 11.09 6.11
CA LEU A 164 4.12 9.82 5.91
C LEU A 164 5.05 8.64 5.62
N VAL A 165 6.28 8.90 5.20
CA VAL A 165 7.29 7.86 4.92
C VAL A 165 7.81 7.23 6.21
N ARG A 166 8.08 8.04 7.23
CA ARG A 166 8.61 7.58 8.52
C ARG A 166 7.78 6.46 9.16
N PRO A 167 6.44 6.54 9.28
CA PRO A 167 5.62 5.43 9.77
C PRO A 167 5.73 4.16 8.93
N MET A 168 5.94 4.26 7.62
CA MET A 168 6.12 3.10 6.75
C MET A 168 7.49 2.42 6.95
N ILE A 169 8.47 3.13 7.50
CA ILE A 169 9.77 2.56 7.89
C ILE A 169 9.72 2.02 9.33
N THR A 170 9.25 2.83 10.28
CA THR A 170 9.31 2.52 11.72
C THR A 170 8.12 1.71 12.22
N GLY A 171 7.01 1.71 11.51
CA GLY A 171 5.72 1.14 11.93
C GLY A 171 4.96 2.01 12.93
N ARG A 172 5.49 3.18 13.31
CA ARG A 172 4.94 4.00 14.41
C ARG A 172 4.63 5.41 13.97
N LYS A 173 3.50 5.94 14.47
CA LYS A 173 3.07 7.34 14.31
C LYS A 173 2.85 7.96 15.69
N ARG A 174 3.17 9.25 15.85
CA ARG A 174 2.86 9.97 17.08
C ARG A 174 1.39 10.38 17.05
N LEU A 175 0.61 9.87 17.99
CA LEU A 175 -0.82 10.10 18.13
C LEU A 175 -1.15 10.49 19.58
N PRO A 176 -2.30 11.18 19.83
CA PRO A 176 -2.75 11.49 21.18
C PRO A 176 -2.85 10.22 22.04
N GLY A 177 -2.40 10.29 23.30
CA GLY A 177 -2.35 9.14 24.20
C GLY A 177 -3.70 8.46 24.48
N ALA A 178 -4.82 9.16 24.22
CA ALA A 178 -6.17 8.60 24.29
C ALA A 178 -6.60 7.82 23.04
N THR A 179 -5.76 7.74 21.99
CA THR A 179 -6.08 7.01 20.75
C THR A 179 -6.03 5.51 21.02
N PRO A 180 -7.07 4.72 20.67
CA PRO A 180 -7.03 3.27 20.80
C PRO A 180 -5.93 2.66 19.93
N ALA A 181 -5.13 1.75 20.50
CA ALA A 181 -4.11 1.04 19.73
C ALA A 181 -4.77 0.03 18.76
N PRO A 182 -4.40 0.00 17.49
CA PRO A 182 -4.93 -0.97 16.54
C PRO A 182 -4.44 -2.39 16.88
N ARG A 183 -5.30 -3.37 16.64
CA ARG A 183 -4.93 -4.79 16.82
C ARG A 183 -3.94 -5.19 15.71
N MET A 184 -2.79 -5.71 16.13
CA MET A 184 -1.78 -6.27 15.23
C MET A 184 -1.95 -7.78 15.12
N MET A 185 -1.96 -8.30 13.89
CA MET A 185 -2.10 -9.74 13.63
C MET A 185 -0.75 -10.47 13.75
N ASN A 186 -0.83 -11.79 13.94
CA ASN A 186 0.32 -12.67 14.08
C ASN A 186 1.15 -12.69 12.78
N GLN A 187 2.48 -12.58 12.93
CA GLN A 187 3.44 -12.62 11.82
C GLN A 187 3.51 -14.01 11.16
N ALA A 188 3.22 -15.08 11.89
CA ALA A 188 3.16 -16.44 11.32
C ALA A 188 2.06 -16.56 10.27
N LEU A 189 0.88 -15.96 10.50
CA LEU A 189 -0.19 -15.90 9.50
C LEU A 189 0.25 -15.13 8.25
N ALA A 190 0.96 -14.01 8.43
CA ALA A 190 1.46 -13.23 7.30
C ALA A 190 2.46 -14.05 6.46
N LEU A 191 3.37 -14.77 7.11
CA LEU A 191 4.33 -15.64 6.44
C LEU A 191 3.63 -16.77 5.69
N ALA A 192 2.65 -17.44 6.32
CA ALA A 192 1.87 -18.50 5.66
C ALA A 192 1.17 -17.99 4.40
N LEU A 193 0.50 -16.84 4.47
CA LEU A 193 -0.16 -16.23 3.32
C LEU A 193 0.83 -15.82 2.22
N LEU A 194 2.00 -15.32 2.58
CA LEU A 194 3.04 -14.96 1.62
C LEU A 194 3.58 -16.21 0.91
N LEU A 195 3.79 -17.31 1.62
CA LEU A 195 4.22 -18.59 1.05
C LEU A 195 3.17 -19.16 0.11
N ILE A 196 1.89 -19.13 0.49
CA ILE A 196 0.77 -19.55 -0.37
C ILE A 196 0.70 -18.68 -1.62
N ALA A 197 0.77 -17.36 -1.49
CA ALA A 197 0.75 -16.44 -2.63
C ALA A 197 1.95 -16.67 -3.57
N GLY A 198 3.13 -16.93 -3.00
CA GLY A 198 4.33 -17.30 -3.75
C GLY A 198 4.17 -18.63 -4.50
N ALA A 199 3.63 -19.65 -3.85
CA ALA A 199 3.38 -20.95 -4.48
C ALA A 199 2.35 -20.85 -5.62
N VAL A 200 1.28 -20.08 -5.43
CA VAL A 200 0.28 -19.82 -6.49
C VAL A 200 0.93 -19.08 -7.66
N SER A 201 1.70 -18.04 -7.39
CA SER A 201 2.39 -17.28 -8.45
C SER A 201 3.41 -18.14 -9.20
N TRP A 202 4.14 -18.99 -8.48
CA TRP A 202 5.07 -19.94 -9.08
C TRP A 202 4.34 -20.96 -9.96
N ALA A 203 3.23 -21.53 -9.49
CA ALA A 203 2.41 -22.45 -10.28
C ALA A 203 1.91 -21.76 -11.57
N VAL A 204 1.38 -20.52 -11.47
CA VAL A 204 0.96 -19.73 -12.64
C VAL A 204 2.10 -19.51 -13.61
N SER A 205 3.34 -19.28 -13.15
CA SER A 205 4.51 -19.07 -14.03
C SER A 205 4.88 -20.27 -14.91
N HIS A 206 4.42 -21.46 -14.56
CA HIS A 206 4.63 -22.69 -15.35
C HIS A 206 3.56 -22.90 -16.42
N TRP A 207 2.44 -22.16 -16.36
CA TRP A 207 1.39 -22.20 -17.37
C TRP A 207 1.56 -21.12 -18.45
N PHE A 208 2.36 -20.11 -18.18
CA PHE A 208 2.62 -18.94 -19.01
C PHE A 208 4.13 -18.70 -19.22
#